data_d4deda3d0de6c91d623c25ccbe3c4011
#
_entry.id   d4deda3d0de6c91d623c25ccbe3c4011
#
_cell.length_a   1.000
_cell.length_b   1.000
_cell.length_c   1.000
_cell.angle_alpha   90.00
_cell.angle_beta   90.00
_cell.angle_gamma   90.00
#
_symmetry.space_group_name_H-M   'P 1'
#
loop_
_entity.id
_entity.type
_entity.pdbx_description
1 polymer ?
#
loop_
_entity_poly.entity_id
_entity_poly.type
_entity_poly.pdbx_seq_one_letter_code
_entity_poly.pdbx_strand_id
1 'polypeptide(L)'
;SDVKVETPDGVADCYFVHPESGKHPAVIVWPDILGLRPAFRQMGKRLAQSGFSVLVVNPFYRDAVSPVVGEGASFSQPEIRAIVLPMARNLNAETHFSDARAMVSYIDKQASVDTNRLVGTIGYCMGGPMVMRTVAAVPKRMGAGGTFHGGGLATDADNSPHRLIPETQASMLHCIAA
;
A
#
# COMPACT_ATOMS: atom_id res chain seq x y z
N SER A 1 4.90 -7.16 -13.82
CA SER A 1 6.25 -7.67 -13.49
C SER A 1 6.63 -7.36 -12.05
N ASP A 2 7.53 -8.18 -11.50
CA ASP A 2 8.18 -7.84 -10.24
C ASP A 2 9.16 -6.70 -10.46
N VAL A 3 9.19 -5.77 -9.51
CA VAL A 3 10.03 -4.58 -9.55
C VAL A 3 10.69 -4.34 -8.19
N LYS A 4 11.78 -3.60 -8.21
CA LYS A 4 12.48 -3.15 -7.01
C LYS A 4 12.34 -1.65 -6.87
N VAL A 5 11.99 -1.20 -5.67
CA VAL A 5 11.82 0.21 -5.34
C VAL A 5 12.85 0.59 -4.26
N GLU A 6 13.73 1.50 -4.60
CA GLU A 6 14.69 2.04 -3.62
C GLU A 6 13.95 2.89 -2.58
N THR A 7 14.25 2.64 -1.34
CA THR A 7 13.70 3.36 -0.18
C THR A 7 14.86 3.78 0.74
N PRO A 8 14.65 4.71 1.68
CA PRO A 8 15.68 5.04 2.67
C PRO A 8 16.14 3.86 3.53
N ASP A 9 15.29 2.83 3.68
CA ASP A 9 15.52 1.69 4.57
C ASP A 9 15.92 0.41 3.82
N GLY A 10 16.14 0.48 2.51
CA GLY A 10 16.54 -0.66 1.69
C GLY A 10 15.76 -0.73 0.38
N VAL A 11 15.69 -1.92 -0.19
CA VAL A 11 15.07 -2.17 -1.50
C VAL A 11 13.78 -2.97 -1.32
N ALA A 12 12.65 -2.33 -1.59
CA ALA A 12 11.35 -3.00 -1.53
C ALA A 12 11.08 -3.79 -2.81
N ASP A 13 10.77 -5.07 -2.68
CA ASP A 13 10.23 -5.87 -3.75
C ASP A 13 8.72 -5.58 -3.86
N CYS A 14 8.29 -5.21 -5.06
CA CYS A 14 6.92 -4.84 -5.35
C CYS A 14 6.44 -5.53 -6.63
N TYR A 15 5.14 -5.46 -6.89
CA TYR A 15 4.56 -5.91 -8.15
C TYR A 15 3.95 -4.72 -8.87
N PHE A 16 4.46 -4.43 -10.09
CA PHE A 16 3.97 -3.35 -10.93
C PHE A 16 3.26 -3.90 -12.15
N VAL A 17 2.05 -3.43 -12.42
CA VAL A 17 1.22 -3.85 -13.55
C VAL A 17 0.42 -2.66 -14.09
N HIS A 18 0.30 -2.58 -15.41
CA HIS A 18 -0.40 -1.51 -16.11
C HIS A 18 -1.02 -2.03 -17.41
N PRO A 19 -1.92 -1.29 -18.07
CA PRO A 19 -2.38 -1.60 -19.41
C PRO A 19 -1.21 -1.63 -20.42
N GLU A 20 -1.40 -2.32 -21.53
CA GLU A 20 -0.32 -2.58 -22.51
C GLU A 20 0.21 -1.30 -23.15
N SER A 21 -0.60 -0.27 -23.30
CA SER A 21 -0.22 0.97 -23.97
C SER A 21 -0.81 2.21 -23.29
N GLY A 22 -0.19 3.36 -23.52
CA GLY A 22 -0.65 4.64 -23.01
C GLY A 22 -0.14 4.98 -21.61
N LYS A 23 -0.58 6.15 -21.13
CA LYS A 23 -0.32 6.62 -19.76
C LYS A 23 -1.62 6.61 -18.97
N HIS A 24 -1.55 6.14 -17.74
CA HIS A 24 -2.70 5.88 -16.89
C HIS A 24 -2.54 6.51 -15.50
N PRO A 25 -3.64 6.88 -14.83
CA PRO A 25 -3.57 7.27 -13.42
C PRO A 25 -3.03 6.10 -12.59
N ALA A 26 -2.23 6.41 -11.58
CA ALA A 26 -1.60 5.38 -10.77
C ALA A 26 -2.40 5.05 -9.51
N VAL A 27 -2.27 3.80 -9.05
CA VAL A 27 -2.81 3.31 -7.78
C VAL A 27 -1.73 2.56 -7.02
N ILE A 28 -1.55 2.90 -5.73
CA ILE A 28 -0.70 2.16 -4.80
C ILE A 28 -1.60 1.25 -3.95
N VAL A 29 -1.25 -0.03 -3.86
CA VAL A 29 -2.00 -1.04 -3.10
C VAL A 29 -1.19 -1.51 -1.91
N TRP A 30 -1.74 -1.33 -0.70
CA TRP A 30 -1.19 -1.80 0.56
C TRP A 30 -1.90 -3.08 1.00
N PRO A 31 -1.19 -4.22 0.99
CA PRO A 31 -1.76 -5.51 1.39
C PRO A 31 -2.20 -5.58 2.85
N ASP A 32 -2.92 -6.65 3.15
CA ASP A 32 -3.21 -7.06 4.52
C ASP A 32 -1.98 -7.66 5.22
N ILE A 33 -2.16 -8.17 6.43
CA ILE A 33 -1.09 -8.71 7.28
C ILE A 33 -0.37 -9.95 6.69
N LEU A 34 -0.91 -10.59 5.67
CA LEU A 34 -0.22 -11.69 4.98
C LEU A 34 0.70 -11.19 3.84
N GLY A 35 0.75 -9.88 3.60
CA GLY A 35 1.68 -9.24 2.67
C GLY A 35 1.36 -9.46 1.19
N LEU A 36 2.34 -9.09 0.37
CA LEU A 36 2.27 -9.25 -1.09
C LEU A 36 2.32 -10.73 -1.46
N ARG A 37 1.23 -11.24 -2.06
CA ARG A 37 1.02 -12.63 -2.46
C ARG A 37 0.15 -12.72 -3.71
N PRO A 38 -0.09 -13.92 -4.30
CA PRO A 38 -0.87 -14.07 -5.55
C PRO A 38 -2.21 -13.34 -5.55
N ALA A 39 -2.95 -13.33 -4.44
CA ALA A 39 -4.24 -12.63 -4.34
C ALA A 39 -4.10 -11.12 -4.64
N PHE A 40 -3.11 -10.44 -4.04
CA PHE A 40 -2.90 -9.01 -4.28
C PHE A 40 -2.33 -8.72 -5.67
N ARG A 41 -1.53 -9.63 -6.25
CA ARG A 41 -1.12 -9.54 -7.66
C ARG A 41 -2.33 -9.61 -8.59
N GLN A 42 -3.30 -10.49 -8.30
CA GLN A 42 -4.54 -10.58 -9.06
C GLN A 42 -5.41 -9.32 -8.92
N MET A 43 -5.49 -8.74 -7.73
CA MET A 43 -6.18 -7.45 -7.51
C MET A 43 -5.52 -6.33 -8.31
N GLY A 44 -4.19 -6.26 -8.30
CA GLY A 44 -3.45 -5.32 -9.14
C GLY A 44 -3.76 -5.49 -10.63
N LYS A 45 -3.80 -6.74 -11.13
CA LYS A 45 -4.17 -7.02 -12.52
C LYS A 45 -5.58 -6.54 -12.86
N ARG A 46 -6.56 -6.73 -11.96
CA ARG A 46 -7.94 -6.25 -12.18
C ARG A 46 -8.02 -4.72 -12.26
N LEU A 47 -7.28 -4.03 -11.41
CA LEU A 47 -7.19 -2.57 -11.48
C LEU A 47 -6.51 -2.12 -12.78
N ALA A 48 -5.46 -2.80 -13.22
CA ALA A 48 -4.81 -2.50 -14.49
C ALA A 48 -5.76 -2.72 -15.68
N GLN A 49 -6.56 -3.78 -15.68
CA GLN A 49 -7.62 -4.01 -16.67
C GLN A 49 -8.69 -2.91 -16.66
N SER A 50 -8.86 -2.21 -15.54
CA SER A 50 -9.76 -1.05 -15.39
C SER A 50 -9.08 0.28 -15.77
N GLY A 51 -7.87 0.26 -16.32
CA GLY A 51 -7.19 1.43 -16.85
C GLY A 51 -6.28 2.16 -15.85
N PHE A 52 -5.71 1.47 -14.88
CA PHE A 52 -4.77 2.05 -13.91
C PHE A 52 -3.36 1.47 -14.05
N SER A 53 -2.34 2.26 -13.77
CA SER A 53 -0.98 1.78 -13.49
C SER A 53 -0.88 1.47 -11.99
N VAL A 54 -0.60 0.22 -11.62
CA VAL A 54 -0.79 -0.28 -10.26
C VAL A 54 0.51 -0.77 -9.65
N LEU A 55 0.87 -0.24 -8.49
CA LEU A 55 1.99 -0.73 -7.68
C LEU A 55 1.44 -1.43 -6.44
N VAL A 56 1.67 -2.73 -6.34
CA VAL A 56 1.36 -3.52 -5.14
C VAL A 56 2.64 -3.68 -4.32
N VAL A 57 2.63 -3.17 -3.10
CA VAL A 57 3.83 -3.06 -2.26
C VAL A 57 4.01 -4.31 -1.41
N ASN A 58 5.25 -4.75 -1.20
CA ASN A 58 5.59 -5.60 -0.06
C ASN A 58 5.86 -4.72 1.17
N PRO A 59 4.97 -4.62 2.15
CA PRO A 59 5.19 -3.78 3.32
C PRO A 59 6.29 -4.32 4.24
N PHE A 60 6.64 -5.60 4.10
CA PHE A 60 7.60 -6.32 4.94
C PHE A 60 9.01 -6.40 4.34
N TYR A 61 9.30 -5.64 3.31
CA TYR A 61 10.58 -5.72 2.60
C TYR A 61 11.83 -5.52 3.48
N ARG A 62 11.68 -4.87 4.64
CA ARG A 62 12.77 -4.72 5.62
C ARG A 62 13.14 -6.03 6.30
N ASP A 63 12.19 -6.95 6.40
CA ASP A 63 12.32 -8.22 7.10
C ASP A 63 12.43 -9.39 6.13
N ALA A 64 11.65 -9.39 5.02
CA ALA A 64 11.56 -10.52 4.10
C ALA A 64 11.10 -10.14 2.70
N VAL A 65 11.58 -10.87 1.71
CA VAL A 65 11.10 -10.81 0.32
C VAL A 65 9.75 -11.52 0.21
N SER A 66 8.84 -10.96 -0.61
CA SER A 66 7.52 -11.56 -0.85
C SER A 66 7.56 -12.80 -1.75
N PRO A 67 6.66 -13.78 -1.54
CA PRO A 67 5.64 -13.85 -0.51
C PRO A 67 6.22 -14.30 0.84
N VAL A 68 5.81 -13.64 1.93
CA VAL A 68 6.31 -13.97 3.29
C VAL A 68 5.64 -15.20 3.90
N VAL A 69 4.53 -15.64 3.33
CA VAL A 69 3.79 -16.85 3.73
C VAL A 69 3.42 -17.68 2.50
N GLY A 70 3.27 -18.99 2.69
CA GLY A 70 2.91 -19.92 1.63
C GLY A 70 1.46 -19.79 1.16
N GLU A 71 1.15 -20.50 0.07
CA GLU A 71 -0.22 -20.59 -0.44
C GLU A 71 -1.13 -21.28 0.60
N GLY A 72 -2.38 -20.80 0.71
CA GLY A 72 -3.33 -21.31 1.70
C GLY A 72 -3.11 -20.80 3.13
N ALA A 73 -2.10 -19.97 3.38
CA ALA A 73 -1.87 -19.38 4.70
C ALA A 73 -3.06 -18.55 5.16
N SER A 74 -3.43 -18.71 6.43
CA SER A 74 -4.50 -17.95 7.09
C SER A 74 -4.01 -17.35 8.39
N PHE A 75 -4.43 -16.12 8.67
CA PHE A 75 -4.11 -15.46 9.93
C PHE A 75 -4.72 -16.17 11.17
N SER A 76 -5.69 -17.07 10.98
CA SER A 76 -6.21 -17.94 12.06
C SER A 76 -5.20 -18.97 12.55
N GLN A 77 -4.20 -19.32 11.75
CA GLN A 77 -3.15 -20.29 12.06
C GLN A 77 -2.10 -19.69 12.97
N PRO A 78 -1.77 -20.30 14.15
CA PRO A 78 -0.78 -19.77 15.09
C PRO A 78 0.62 -19.61 14.48
N GLU A 79 1.04 -20.56 13.65
CA GLU A 79 2.33 -20.55 12.96
C GLU A 79 2.45 -19.38 11.97
N ILE A 80 1.37 -19.03 11.28
CA ILE A 80 1.35 -17.87 10.39
C ILE A 80 1.43 -16.57 11.19
N ARG A 81 0.69 -16.47 12.31
CA ARG A 81 0.82 -15.31 13.21
C ARG A 81 2.23 -15.14 13.76
N ALA A 82 2.91 -16.25 14.09
CA ALA A 82 4.29 -16.21 14.58
C ALA A 82 5.27 -15.62 13.54
N ILE A 83 4.98 -15.78 12.24
CA ILE A 83 5.77 -15.21 11.15
C ILE A 83 5.43 -13.73 10.95
N VAL A 84 4.15 -13.38 10.78
CA VAL A 84 3.77 -12.05 10.28
C VAL A 84 3.67 -10.98 11.38
N LEU A 85 3.35 -11.35 12.63
CA LEU A 85 3.20 -10.37 13.71
C LEU A 85 4.51 -9.64 14.08
N PRO A 86 5.68 -10.31 14.16
CA PRO A 86 6.94 -9.59 14.38
C PRO A 86 7.20 -8.54 13.29
N MET A 87 7.04 -8.89 12.01
CA MET A 87 7.21 -7.97 10.89
C MET A 87 6.22 -6.81 10.93
N ALA A 88 4.94 -7.09 11.25
CA ALA A 88 3.91 -6.04 11.38
C ALA A 88 4.21 -5.05 12.52
N ARG A 89 4.84 -5.50 13.61
CA ARG A 89 5.24 -4.64 14.74
C ARG A 89 6.40 -3.69 14.39
N ASN A 90 7.20 -4.02 13.39
CA ASN A 90 8.26 -3.15 12.89
C ASN A 90 7.73 -1.99 12.05
N LEU A 91 6.45 -2.08 11.61
CA LEU A 91 5.78 -1.01 10.87
C LEU A 91 5.22 0.03 11.84
N ASN A 92 5.50 1.29 11.56
CA ASN A 92 5.07 2.42 12.37
C ASN A 92 4.78 3.65 11.49
N ALA A 93 4.47 4.79 12.10
CA ALA A 93 4.16 5.99 11.35
C ALA A 93 5.32 6.44 10.45
N GLU A 94 6.56 6.40 10.95
CA GLU A 94 7.75 6.85 10.22
C GLU A 94 8.00 5.97 9.00
N THR A 95 7.96 4.64 9.16
CA THR A 95 8.13 3.70 8.04
C THR A 95 7.03 3.88 7.00
N HIS A 96 5.77 4.10 7.41
CA HIS A 96 4.67 4.33 6.48
C HIS A 96 4.85 5.62 5.68
N PHE A 97 5.30 6.72 6.30
CA PHE A 97 5.57 7.98 5.60
C PHE A 97 6.77 7.86 4.66
N SER A 98 7.83 7.20 5.09
CA SER A 98 9.04 6.94 4.29
C SER A 98 8.68 6.13 3.04
N ASP A 99 7.98 5.00 3.23
CA ASP A 99 7.56 4.12 2.15
C ASP A 99 6.61 4.83 1.17
N ALA A 100 5.62 5.57 1.68
CA ALA A 100 4.69 6.31 0.85
C ALA A 100 5.40 7.26 -0.12
N ARG A 101 6.37 8.04 0.37
CA ARG A 101 7.16 8.94 -0.46
C ARG A 101 7.98 8.19 -1.51
N ALA A 102 8.62 7.09 -1.13
CA ALA A 102 9.41 6.28 -2.05
C ALA A 102 8.53 5.65 -3.14
N MET A 103 7.37 5.09 -2.79
CA MET A 103 6.46 4.47 -3.75
C MET A 103 5.87 5.50 -4.73
N VAL A 104 5.48 6.69 -4.25
CA VAL A 104 5.01 7.78 -5.14
C VAL A 104 6.13 8.25 -6.06
N SER A 105 7.34 8.44 -5.54
CA SER A 105 8.51 8.81 -6.36
C SER A 105 8.84 7.75 -7.42
N TYR A 106 8.68 6.47 -7.10
CA TYR A 106 8.89 5.38 -8.03
C TYR A 106 7.86 5.39 -9.17
N ILE A 107 6.56 5.46 -8.84
CA ILE A 107 5.50 5.42 -9.88
C ILE A 107 5.57 6.62 -10.81
N ASP A 108 5.94 7.80 -10.32
CA ASP A 108 6.05 9.02 -11.14
C ASP A 108 7.16 8.94 -12.19
N LYS A 109 8.09 8.00 -12.06
CA LYS A 109 9.16 7.72 -13.04
C LYS A 109 8.76 6.70 -14.10
N GLN A 110 7.60 6.03 -13.95
CA GLN A 110 7.18 4.98 -14.87
C GLN A 110 6.54 5.56 -16.13
N ALA A 111 6.96 5.06 -17.29
CA ALA A 111 6.47 5.55 -18.59
C ALA A 111 4.96 5.36 -18.79
N SER A 112 4.36 4.36 -18.12
CA SER A 112 2.92 4.06 -18.15
C SER A 112 2.09 4.93 -17.20
N VAL A 113 2.71 5.81 -16.41
CA VAL A 113 1.99 6.67 -15.45
C VAL A 113 1.76 8.06 -16.03
N ASP A 114 0.52 8.51 -15.98
CA ASP A 114 0.13 9.89 -16.29
C ASP A 114 0.35 10.77 -15.06
N THR A 115 1.45 11.49 -15.04
CA THR A 115 1.81 12.38 -13.93
C THR A 115 0.95 13.64 -13.85
N ASN A 116 0.11 13.93 -14.85
CA ASN A 116 -0.90 14.99 -14.79
C ASN A 116 -2.16 14.57 -14.03
N ARG A 117 -2.31 13.28 -13.75
CA ARG A 117 -3.41 12.70 -12.97
C ARG A 117 -2.96 12.42 -11.56
N LEU A 118 -3.83 12.70 -10.58
CA LEU A 118 -3.57 12.37 -9.17
C LEU A 118 -3.52 10.86 -8.96
N VAL A 119 -2.79 10.45 -7.94
CA VAL A 119 -2.60 9.04 -7.54
C VAL A 119 -3.70 8.63 -6.57
N GLY A 120 -4.22 7.42 -6.76
CA GLY A 120 -5.05 6.74 -5.76
C GLY A 120 -4.24 5.80 -4.88
N THR A 121 -4.75 5.49 -3.71
CA THR A 121 -4.20 4.43 -2.87
C THR A 121 -5.31 3.64 -2.20
N ILE A 122 -5.14 2.33 -2.11
CA ILE A 122 -6.08 1.44 -1.41
C ILE A 122 -5.33 0.50 -0.47
N GLY A 123 -5.96 0.14 0.63
CA GLY A 123 -5.37 -0.76 1.61
C GLY A 123 -6.39 -1.59 2.37
N TYR A 124 -5.95 -2.76 2.77
CA TYR A 124 -6.78 -3.78 3.40
C TYR A 124 -6.23 -4.12 4.77
N CYS A 125 -7.09 -4.22 5.80
CA CYS A 125 -6.71 -4.60 7.15
C CYS A 125 -5.53 -3.75 7.67
N MET A 126 -4.36 -4.33 7.84
CA MET A 126 -3.10 -3.64 8.20
C MET A 126 -2.74 -2.51 7.24
N GLY A 127 -3.11 -2.61 5.96
CA GLY A 127 -2.87 -1.58 4.95
C GLY A 127 -3.70 -0.30 5.14
N GLY A 128 -4.76 -0.33 5.95
CA GLY A 128 -5.62 0.84 6.17
C GLY A 128 -4.87 2.07 6.72
N PRO A 129 -4.14 1.99 7.83
CA PRO A 129 -3.30 3.06 8.33
C PRO A 129 -2.23 3.55 7.33
N MET A 130 -1.74 2.65 6.47
CA MET A 130 -0.79 3.00 5.41
C MET A 130 -1.43 3.91 4.37
N VAL A 131 -2.70 3.65 3.97
CA VAL A 131 -3.47 4.52 3.08
C VAL A 131 -3.57 5.92 3.66
N MET A 132 -4.01 6.05 4.92
CA MET A 132 -4.18 7.35 5.58
C MET A 132 -2.87 8.14 5.59
N ARG A 133 -1.76 7.47 5.91
CA ARG A 133 -0.44 8.10 5.92
C ARG A 133 0.09 8.39 4.51
N THR A 134 -0.25 7.58 3.52
CA THR A 134 0.14 7.83 2.13
C THR A 134 -0.50 9.12 1.59
N VAL A 135 -1.79 9.33 1.83
CA VAL A 135 -2.47 10.56 1.36
C VAL A 135 -1.95 11.81 2.07
N ALA A 136 -1.52 11.69 3.31
CA ALA A 136 -0.92 12.79 4.07
C ALA A 136 0.57 13.01 3.75
N ALA A 137 1.31 11.96 3.36
CA ALA A 137 2.74 12.06 3.07
C ALA A 137 3.07 12.90 1.84
N VAL A 138 2.19 12.84 0.81
CA VAL A 138 2.36 13.54 -0.47
C VAL A 138 1.03 14.15 -0.93
N PRO A 139 0.44 15.08 -0.15
CA PRO A 139 -0.96 15.53 -0.33
C PRO A 139 -1.22 16.13 -1.69
N LYS A 140 -0.25 16.84 -2.28
CA LYS A 140 -0.38 17.45 -3.62
C LYS A 140 -0.45 16.42 -4.75
N ARG A 141 0.00 15.20 -4.51
CA ARG A 141 0.05 14.13 -5.52
C ARG A 141 -1.07 13.12 -5.35
N MET A 142 -1.67 13.04 -4.15
CA MET A 142 -2.70 12.06 -3.81
C MET A 142 -4.10 12.64 -4.01
N GLY A 143 -4.96 11.94 -4.77
CA GLY A 143 -6.33 12.37 -5.07
C GLY A 143 -7.41 11.53 -4.40
N ALA A 144 -7.11 10.28 -4.07
CA ALA A 144 -8.07 9.38 -3.46
C ALA A 144 -7.40 8.35 -2.55
N GLY A 145 -8.08 7.97 -1.47
CA GLY A 145 -7.69 6.89 -0.58
C GLY A 145 -8.88 5.98 -0.23
N GLY A 146 -8.67 4.66 -0.25
CA GLY A 146 -9.68 3.69 0.13
C GLY A 146 -9.16 2.72 1.17
N THR A 147 -9.85 2.59 2.32
CA THR A 147 -9.52 1.60 3.36
C THR A 147 -10.63 0.57 3.47
N PHE A 148 -10.25 -0.70 3.47
CA PHE A 148 -11.18 -1.82 3.60
C PHE A 148 -10.86 -2.57 4.88
N HIS A 149 -11.82 -2.65 5.81
CA HIS A 149 -11.70 -3.23 7.15
C HIS A 149 -10.38 -2.89 7.87
N GLY A 150 -9.92 -1.63 7.73
CA GLY A 150 -8.68 -1.16 8.35
C GLY A 150 -8.77 -1.10 9.86
N GLY A 151 -7.79 -1.68 10.55
CA GLY A 151 -7.64 -1.53 12.00
C GLY A 151 -6.78 -0.32 12.37
N GLY A 152 -7.04 0.29 13.54
CA GLY A 152 -6.20 1.36 14.08
C GLY A 152 -6.25 2.67 13.30
N LEU A 153 -7.34 2.95 12.57
CA LEU A 153 -7.54 4.20 11.82
C LEU A 153 -7.78 5.40 12.76
N ALA A 154 -8.46 5.16 13.87
CA ALA A 154 -8.69 6.14 14.93
C ALA A 154 -8.35 5.51 16.28
N THR A 155 -7.38 6.08 16.98
CA THR A 155 -6.89 5.66 18.29
C THR A 155 -6.58 6.89 19.15
N ASP A 156 -6.29 6.70 20.42
CA ASP A 156 -5.91 7.79 21.34
C ASP A 156 -4.45 8.24 21.15
N ALA A 157 -3.64 7.50 20.37
CA ALA A 157 -2.24 7.83 20.15
C ALA A 157 -2.08 9.16 19.39
N ASP A 158 -1.02 9.91 19.70
CA ASP A 158 -0.74 11.20 19.07
C ASP A 158 -0.49 11.08 17.55
N ASN A 159 0.06 9.95 17.12
CA ASN A 159 0.30 9.64 15.71
C ASN A 159 -0.84 8.84 15.05
N SER A 160 -2.03 8.87 15.62
CA SER A 160 -3.20 8.16 15.07
C SER A 160 -3.56 8.67 13.69
N PRO A 161 -3.83 7.76 12.72
CA PRO A 161 -4.07 8.15 11.31
C PRO A 161 -5.20 9.17 11.14
N HIS A 162 -6.28 9.11 11.91
CA HIS A 162 -7.40 10.05 11.77
C HIS A 162 -7.01 11.52 12.02
N ARG A 163 -5.94 11.77 12.76
CA ARG A 163 -5.42 13.12 13.01
C ARG A 163 -4.79 13.76 11.78
N LEU A 164 -4.50 12.96 10.73
CA LEU A 164 -3.95 13.41 9.46
C LEU A 164 -5.03 13.92 8.47
N ILE A 165 -6.32 13.77 8.79
CA ILE A 165 -7.41 14.20 7.91
C ILE A 165 -7.28 15.67 7.49
N PRO A 166 -6.95 16.63 8.39
CA PRO A 166 -6.78 18.03 8.00
C PRO A 166 -5.59 18.27 7.06
N GLU A 167 -4.63 17.36 6.99
CA GLU A 167 -3.42 17.48 6.17
C GLU A 167 -3.59 16.91 4.77
N THR A 168 -4.70 16.20 4.49
CA THR A 168 -4.97 15.60 3.19
C THR A 168 -5.97 16.39 2.36
N GLN A 169 -5.79 16.32 1.03
CA GLN A 169 -6.74 16.85 0.04
C GLN A 169 -7.47 15.72 -0.71
N ALA A 170 -7.11 14.48 -0.43
CA ALA A 170 -7.67 13.32 -1.09
C ALA A 170 -9.11 13.03 -0.64
N SER A 171 -9.95 12.59 -1.59
CA SER A 171 -11.24 11.99 -1.26
C SER A 171 -11.02 10.64 -0.59
N MET A 172 -11.72 10.37 0.52
CA MET A 172 -11.52 9.16 1.31
C MET A 172 -12.77 8.28 1.32
N LEU A 173 -12.56 6.97 1.14
CA LEU A 173 -13.58 5.93 1.33
C LEU A 173 -13.13 5.02 2.47
N HIS A 174 -13.96 4.85 3.48
CA HIS A 174 -13.73 3.92 4.59
C HIS A 174 -14.82 2.85 4.61
N CYS A 175 -14.46 1.61 4.23
CA CYS A 175 -15.33 0.46 4.34
C CYS A 175 -15.01 -0.27 5.66
N ILE A 176 -15.96 -0.27 6.57
CA ILE A 176 -15.84 -0.85 7.91
C ILE A 176 -16.54 -2.21 7.91
N ALA A 177 -15.92 -3.23 8.51
CA ALA A 177 -16.58 -4.49 8.78
C ALA A 177 -17.58 -4.29 9.95
N ALA A 178 -18.77 -4.84 9.80
CA ALA A 178 -19.80 -4.86 10.84
C ALA A 178 -19.49 -5.88 11.93
#